data_f60ee3d06c7b46d5e7e369db2148df8b
#
_entry.id   f60ee3d06c7b46d5e7e369db2148df8b
#
_cell.length_a   1.000
_cell.length_b   1.000
_cell.length_c   1.000
_cell.angle_alpha   90.00
_cell.angle_beta   90.00
_cell.angle_gamma   90.00
#
_symmetry.space_group_name_H-M   'P 1'
#
loop_
_entity.id
_entity.type
_entity.pdbx_description
1 polymer ?
#
loop_
_entity_poly.entity_id
_entity_poly.type
_entity_poly.pdbx_seq_one_letter_code
_entity_poly.pdbx_strand_id
1 'polypeptide(L)'
;MRAFRMTQWQSPPELVEIDVPEPGPGEVRIKVAGNGLCQSDLHMPELPAAMEQFMGWQMPFTLGHEIGGWIDRLGPGVNGHEEGTPVALVSTRSCGACLECDAGYDNACEMNQRGRGYGMNGGIADYIVIESTRPLIPLGKLDPKLAGPLTDAGTTSYHGVRRVQEKLTKGSTALVIGAGGLGGFAIQYIKILTGARLIVADIAPDKLARAKEMGADECLDSNREDLAGEIMKLTEGRGCDAVLDFVGNDTTIATSINVLAKLATYAVIGAGQGKLEIPLMAAIAGKNASIISFIGGTDADTRAAISLGDQGLLRNDVEFFNITDSSKAFARLAAGKMVGRGIIVP
;
A
#
# COMPACT_ATOMS: atom_id res chain seq x y z
N MET A 1 27.55 5.64 3.44
CA MET A 1 26.47 5.00 2.69
C MET A 1 25.66 6.02 1.93
N ARG A 2 25.05 5.63 0.79
CA ARG A 2 24.14 6.47 0.04
C ARG A 2 22.76 6.47 0.68
N ALA A 3 22.08 7.62 0.67
CA ALA A 3 20.70 7.75 1.15
C ALA A 3 19.98 8.86 0.39
N PHE A 4 18.73 8.61 -0.05
CA PHE A 4 17.88 9.60 -0.70
C PHE A 4 16.99 10.27 0.35
N ARG A 5 17.25 11.54 0.66
CA ARG A 5 16.77 12.20 1.87
C ARG A 5 16.02 13.49 1.63
N MET A 6 15.02 13.73 2.45
CA MET A 6 14.52 15.06 2.73
C MET A 6 15.53 15.76 3.64
N THR A 7 16.16 16.83 3.14
CA THR A 7 17.15 17.64 3.89
C THR A 7 16.51 18.92 4.41
N GLN A 8 15.47 19.40 3.75
CA GLN A 8 14.71 20.59 4.10
C GLN A 8 13.22 20.38 3.80
N TRP A 9 12.37 21.08 4.54
CA TRP A 9 10.94 21.14 4.23
C TRP A 9 10.69 21.86 2.90
N GLN A 10 9.64 21.45 2.18
CA GLN A 10 9.22 22.06 0.91
C GLN A 10 10.35 22.12 -0.14
N SER A 11 11.20 21.11 -0.15
CA SER A 11 12.32 20.99 -1.08
C SER A 11 12.38 19.57 -1.67
N PRO A 12 12.88 19.41 -2.90
CA PRO A 12 13.11 18.07 -3.47
C PRO A 12 14.08 17.26 -2.60
N PRO A 13 13.88 15.95 -2.48
CA PRO A 13 14.83 15.09 -1.79
C PRO A 13 16.13 14.95 -2.59
N GLU A 14 17.23 14.72 -1.89
CA GLU A 14 18.57 14.66 -2.45
C GLU A 14 19.26 13.32 -2.14
N LEU A 15 20.08 12.84 -3.09
CA LEU A 15 20.97 11.73 -2.84
C LEU A 15 22.23 12.28 -2.14
N VAL A 16 22.48 11.80 -0.92
CA VAL A 16 23.60 12.22 -0.10
C VAL A 16 24.41 11.03 0.39
N GLU A 17 25.64 11.27 0.77
CA GLU A 17 26.49 10.32 1.51
C GLU A 17 26.43 10.63 3.00
N ILE A 18 26.17 9.60 3.81
CA ILE A 18 26.16 9.67 5.27
C ILE A 18 26.90 8.47 5.86
N ASP A 19 27.25 8.52 7.14
CA ASP A 19 27.85 7.39 7.83
C ASP A 19 26.91 6.18 7.85
N VAL A 20 27.47 4.97 7.83
CA VAL A 20 26.69 3.75 8.02
C VAL A 20 26.23 3.70 9.49
N PRO A 21 24.93 3.66 9.78
CA PRO A 21 24.46 3.67 11.15
C PRO A 21 24.79 2.34 11.85
N GLU A 22 25.22 2.42 13.11
CA GLU A 22 25.43 1.25 13.95
C GLU A 22 24.20 0.97 14.81
N PRO A 23 23.73 -0.29 14.91
CA PRO A 23 22.58 -0.62 15.72
C PRO A 23 22.91 -0.59 17.21
N GLY A 24 22.11 0.15 17.97
CA GLY A 24 22.13 0.19 19.44
C GLY A 24 21.49 -1.04 20.08
N PRO A 25 21.37 -1.06 21.42
CA PRO A 25 20.73 -2.18 22.13
C PRO A 25 19.27 -2.41 21.66
N GLY A 26 18.95 -3.64 21.27
CA GLY A 26 17.64 -4.02 20.77
C GLY A 26 17.36 -3.67 19.30
N GLU A 27 18.23 -2.89 18.66
CA GLU A 27 18.10 -2.47 17.28
C GLU A 27 18.70 -3.48 16.28
N VAL A 28 18.27 -3.39 15.03
CA VAL A 28 18.76 -4.25 13.94
C VAL A 28 19.10 -3.40 12.73
N ARG A 29 20.29 -3.57 12.16
CA ARG A 29 20.65 -2.99 10.87
C ARG A 29 20.27 -3.92 9.75
N ILE A 30 19.56 -3.36 8.77
CA ILE A 30 19.17 -4.06 7.55
C ILE A 30 19.98 -3.52 6.38
N LYS A 31 20.60 -4.40 5.61
CA LYS A 31 21.12 -4.09 4.28
C LYS A 31 19.95 -4.13 3.30
N VAL A 32 19.64 -2.99 2.70
CA VAL A 32 18.47 -2.89 1.81
C VAL A 32 18.76 -3.63 0.49
N ALA A 33 17.82 -4.48 0.08
CA ALA A 33 17.83 -5.13 -1.24
C ALA A 33 17.06 -4.30 -2.26
N GLY A 34 15.95 -3.70 -1.82
CA GLY A 34 15.10 -2.85 -2.62
C GLY A 34 14.06 -2.16 -1.76
N ASN A 35 13.70 -0.95 -2.17
CA ASN A 35 12.63 -0.15 -1.59
C ASN A 35 11.59 0.17 -2.66
N GLY A 36 10.34 -0.25 -2.45
CA GLY A 36 9.23 0.11 -3.34
C GLY A 36 8.91 1.60 -3.28
N LEU A 37 8.37 2.14 -4.36
CA LEU A 37 7.90 3.51 -4.46
C LEU A 37 6.39 3.60 -4.35
N CYS A 38 5.90 4.45 -3.47
CA CYS A 38 4.50 4.75 -3.26
C CYS A 38 4.15 6.17 -3.73
N GLN A 39 2.88 6.39 -4.10
CA GLN A 39 2.37 7.73 -4.42
C GLN A 39 2.54 8.71 -3.25
N SER A 40 2.47 8.22 -2.02
CA SER A 40 2.67 9.04 -0.82
C SER A 40 4.09 9.61 -0.69
N ASP A 41 5.11 8.94 -1.27
CA ASP A 41 6.48 9.47 -1.30
C ASP A 41 6.57 10.78 -2.11
N LEU A 42 5.68 10.97 -3.11
CA LEU A 42 5.63 12.19 -3.93
C LEU A 42 5.15 13.41 -3.14
N HIS A 43 4.37 13.20 -2.08
CA HIS A 43 3.84 14.29 -1.26
C HIS A 43 4.81 14.76 -0.19
N MET A 44 5.87 13.98 0.11
CA MET A 44 6.84 14.35 1.14
C MET A 44 7.49 15.72 0.89
N PRO A 45 7.92 16.05 -0.34
CA PRO A 45 8.53 17.35 -0.64
C PRO A 45 7.58 18.55 -0.48
N GLU A 46 6.28 18.33 -0.46
CA GLU A 46 5.26 19.39 -0.37
C GLU A 46 4.90 19.74 1.07
N LEU A 47 5.29 18.89 2.04
CA LEU A 47 4.90 19.04 3.42
C LEU A 47 5.55 20.26 4.10
N PRO A 48 4.78 21.03 4.90
CA PRO A 48 5.29 22.20 5.59
C PRO A 48 6.07 21.85 6.86
N ALA A 49 6.92 22.76 7.33
CA ALA A 49 7.68 22.60 8.59
C ALA A 49 6.78 22.37 9.83
N ALA A 50 5.50 22.73 9.75
CA ALA A 50 4.53 22.43 10.81
C ALA A 50 4.42 20.93 11.13
N MET A 51 4.85 20.03 10.24
CA MET A 51 4.92 18.59 10.51
C MET A 51 5.83 18.23 11.70
N GLU A 52 6.85 19.02 11.99
CA GLU A 52 7.66 18.85 13.21
C GLU A 52 6.80 18.99 14.46
N GLN A 53 5.95 20.00 14.49
CA GLN A 53 5.12 20.30 15.65
C GLN A 53 3.94 19.34 15.81
N PHE A 54 3.26 18.99 14.69
CA PHE A 54 2.03 18.18 14.75
C PHE A 54 2.30 16.68 14.80
N MET A 55 3.33 16.21 14.08
CA MET A 55 3.60 14.77 13.91
C MET A 55 4.90 14.33 14.60
N GLY A 56 5.66 15.26 15.19
CA GLY A 56 6.97 14.99 15.78
C GLY A 56 8.02 14.56 14.75
N TRP A 57 7.84 14.93 13.48
CA TRP A 57 8.80 14.59 12.43
C TRP A 57 10.07 15.41 12.56
N GLN A 58 11.19 14.82 12.23
CA GLN A 58 12.49 15.47 12.34
C GLN A 58 13.25 15.44 11.02
N MET A 59 13.75 16.59 10.60
CA MET A 59 14.69 16.71 9.48
C MET A 59 16.15 16.57 9.96
N PRO A 60 17.02 16.03 9.12
CA PRO A 60 16.77 15.35 7.85
C PRO A 60 16.37 13.89 8.06
N PHE A 61 15.57 13.31 7.15
CA PHE A 61 15.26 11.87 7.16
C PHE A 61 15.31 11.26 5.76
N THR A 62 15.61 9.96 5.69
CA THR A 62 15.65 9.17 4.45
C THR A 62 14.23 8.75 4.06
N LEU A 63 13.88 8.86 2.78
CA LEU A 63 12.59 8.42 2.24
C LEU A 63 12.50 6.90 2.11
N GLY A 64 11.27 6.40 1.84
CA GLY A 64 10.97 5.01 1.51
C GLY A 64 10.51 4.18 2.70
N HIS A 65 9.37 3.51 2.53
CA HIS A 65 8.70 2.74 3.57
C HIS A 65 8.37 1.30 3.13
N GLU A 66 8.65 0.93 1.88
CA GLU A 66 8.40 -0.40 1.32
C GLU A 66 9.73 -1.18 1.22
N ILE A 67 10.17 -1.82 2.31
CA ILE A 67 11.56 -2.27 2.48
C ILE A 67 11.66 -3.79 2.48
N GLY A 68 12.51 -4.31 1.59
CA GLY A 68 13.03 -5.67 1.65
C GLY A 68 14.56 -5.67 1.70
N GLY A 69 15.17 -6.65 2.38
CA GLY A 69 16.61 -6.70 2.54
C GLY A 69 17.08 -7.91 3.31
N TRP A 70 18.25 -7.78 3.94
CA TRP A 70 18.86 -8.81 4.79
C TRP A 70 19.23 -8.20 6.14
N ILE A 71 19.11 -8.99 7.19
CA ILE A 71 19.70 -8.64 8.49
C ILE A 71 21.22 -8.55 8.30
N ASP A 72 21.76 -7.34 8.43
CA ASP A 72 23.19 -7.08 8.27
C ASP A 72 23.95 -7.14 9.59
N ARG A 73 23.38 -6.56 10.66
CA ARG A 73 23.96 -6.57 11.99
C ARG A 73 22.90 -6.52 13.08
N LEU A 74 23.11 -7.32 14.12
CA LEU A 74 22.27 -7.33 15.31
C LEU A 74 22.89 -6.45 16.40
N GLY A 75 22.09 -5.56 16.99
CA GLY A 75 22.49 -4.77 18.15
C GLY A 75 22.56 -5.62 19.43
N PRO A 76 23.22 -5.12 20.48
CA PRO A 76 23.32 -5.82 21.75
C PRO A 76 21.94 -6.23 22.31
N GLY A 77 21.81 -7.48 22.76
CA GLY A 77 20.58 -8.00 23.36
C GLY A 77 19.53 -8.51 22.37
N VAL A 78 19.73 -8.38 21.08
CA VAL A 78 18.86 -9.00 20.07
C VAL A 78 19.13 -10.50 20.01
N ASN A 79 18.08 -11.31 20.16
CA ASN A 79 18.13 -12.77 20.15
C ASN A 79 17.09 -13.35 19.18
N GLY A 80 17.28 -14.61 18.75
CA GLY A 80 16.34 -15.33 17.90
C GLY A 80 16.35 -14.91 16.42
N HIS A 81 17.36 -14.14 16.00
CA HIS A 81 17.59 -13.75 14.61
C HIS A 81 19.05 -14.01 14.21
N GLU A 82 19.31 -14.16 12.92
CA GLU A 82 20.63 -14.43 12.38
C GLU A 82 20.99 -13.40 11.30
N GLU A 83 22.23 -12.92 11.30
CA GLU A 83 22.77 -12.06 10.23
C GLU A 83 22.74 -12.83 8.90
N GLY A 84 22.43 -12.13 7.81
CA GLY A 84 22.22 -12.72 6.48
C GLY A 84 20.79 -13.21 6.22
N THR A 85 19.91 -13.28 7.21
CA THR A 85 18.51 -13.67 7.02
C THR A 85 17.80 -12.70 6.09
N PRO A 86 17.15 -13.17 4.98
CA PRO A 86 16.35 -12.33 4.13
C PRO A 86 15.04 -11.92 4.84
N VAL A 87 14.69 -10.64 4.78
CA VAL A 87 13.53 -10.09 5.50
C VAL A 87 12.79 -9.05 4.67
N ALA A 88 11.49 -8.91 4.96
CA ALA A 88 10.70 -7.72 4.66
C ALA A 88 10.39 -6.98 5.96
N LEU A 89 10.14 -5.68 5.88
CA LEU A 89 9.79 -4.87 7.04
C LEU A 89 8.31 -4.46 6.97
N VAL A 90 7.56 -4.72 8.03
CA VAL A 90 6.22 -4.14 8.18
C VAL A 90 6.33 -2.62 8.04
N SER A 91 5.62 -2.03 7.09
CA SER A 91 5.69 -0.59 6.82
C SER A 91 5.10 0.24 7.96
N THR A 92 3.98 -0.20 8.50
CA THR A 92 3.27 0.43 9.62
C THR A 92 4.09 0.37 10.90
N ARG A 93 4.21 1.49 11.61
CA ARG A 93 4.85 1.52 12.93
C ARG A 93 3.81 1.31 14.03
N SER A 94 4.04 0.32 14.90
CA SER A 94 3.13 -0.01 15.99
C SER A 94 3.88 -0.30 17.28
N CYS A 95 3.28 0.04 18.44
CA CYS A 95 3.88 -0.18 19.76
C CYS A 95 3.68 -1.61 20.28
N GLY A 96 2.65 -2.32 19.82
CA GLY A 96 2.30 -3.66 20.27
C GLY A 96 1.66 -3.75 21.65
N ALA A 97 1.26 -2.61 22.28
CA ALA A 97 0.78 -2.58 23.66
C ALA A 97 -0.34 -1.55 23.91
N CYS A 98 -0.81 -0.82 22.90
CA CYS A 98 -1.99 0.05 23.04
C CYS A 98 -3.27 -0.74 22.73
N LEU A 99 -4.42 -0.15 23.03
CA LEU A 99 -5.72 -0.76 22.82
C LEU A 99 -5.93 -1.27 21.38
N GLU A 100 -5.51 -0.46 20.41
CA GLU A 100 -5.61 -0.78 18.99
C GLU A 100 -4.71 -1.97 18.62
N CYS A 101 -3.47 -1.99 19.13
CA CYS A 101 -2.55 -3.12 18.90
C CYS A 101 -3.05 -4.41 19.55
N ASP A 102 -3.57 -4.34 20.80
CA ASP A 102 -4.12 -5.50 21.49
C ASP A 102 -5.37 -6.05 20.80
N ALA A 103 -6.15 -5.17 20.17
CA ALA A 103 -7.30 -5.55 19.34
C ALA A 103 -6.94 -6.04 17.93
N GLY A 104 -5.64 -6.03 17.57
CA GLY A 104 -5.15 -6.44 16.24
C GLY A 104 -5.31 -5.38 15.14
N TYR A 105 -5.54 -4.12 15.52
CA TYR A 105 -5.60 -2.95 14.61
C TYR A 105 -4.35 -2.09 14.74
N ASP A 106 -3.19 -2.71 14.70
CA ASP A 106 -1.89 -2.05 14.84
C ASP A 106 -1.61 -0.96 13.78
N ASN A 107 -2.28 -1.00 12.63
CA ASN A 107 -2.29 0.10 11.67
C ASN A 107 -2.98 1.39 12.17
N ALA A 108 -3.81 1.29 13.22
CA ALA A 108 -4.42 2.44 13.90
C ALA A 108 -3.64 2.89 15.15
N CYS A 109 -2.48 2.31 15.43
CA CYS A 109 -1.64 2.66 16.57
C CYS A 109 -1.21 4.14 16.51
N GLU A 110 -1.24 4.83 17.66
CA GLU A 110 -0.78 6.23 17.76
C GLU A 110 0.69 6.41 17.32
N MET A 111 1.53 5.40 17.49
CA MET A 111 2.92 5.42 17.02
C MET A 111 3.05 5.52 15.50
N ASN A 112 1.99 5.21 14.74
CA ASN A 112 1.98 5.24 13.27
C ASN A 112 1.96 6.67 12.68
N GLN A 113 1.81 7.70 13.49
CA GLN A 113 1.92 9.10 13.05
C GLN A 113 3.32 9.46 12.54
N ARG A 114 4.33 8.69 12.95
CA ARG A 114 5.71 8.81 12.54
C ARG A 114 6.29 7.43 12.26
N GLY A 115 6.79 7.24 11.06
CA GLY A 115 7.30 5.94 10.61
C GLY A 115 8.50 6.07 9.67
N ARG A 116 8.97 4.93 9.20
CA ARG A 116 10.07 4.87 8.23
C ARG A 116 9.67 5.54 6.93
N GLY A 117 10.48 6.49 6.45
CA GLY A 117 10.15 7.35 5.31
C GLY A 117 9.15 8.48 5.62
N TYR A 118 8.63 8.52 6.86
CA TYR A 118 7.68 9.52 7.35
C TYR A 118 8.20 10.13 8.67
N GLY A 119 9.16 11.03 8.57
CA GLY A 119 9.79 11.69 9.73
C GLY A 119 10.78 10.81 10.51
N MET A 120 11.00 9.56 10.06
CA MET A 120 12.09 8.69 10.48
C MET A 120 12.83 8.20 9.24
N ASN A 121 14.10 7.77 9.40
CA ASN A 121 14.86 7.23 8.27
C ASN A 121 14.15 6.02 7.66
N GLY A 122 14.01 6.02 6.35
CA GLY A 122 13.42 4.98 5.52
C GLY A 122 14.46 4.18 4.74
N GLY A 123 13.99 3.43 3.74
CA GLY A 123 14.76 2.40 3.04
C GLY A 123 15.30 2.80 1.66
N ILE A 124 15.14 4.05 1.20
CA ILE A 124 15.87 4.48 -0.02
C ILE A 124 17.30 4.84 0.37
N ALA A 125 18.05 3.81 0.78
CA ALA A 125 19.42 3.89 1.27
C ALA A 125 20.12 2.52 1.15
N ASP A 126 21.46 2.48 1.28
CA ASP A 126 22.20 1.21 1.35
C ASP A 126 21.85 0.40 2.61
N TYR A 127 21.60 1.08 3.74
CA TYR A 127 21.28 0.47 5.04
C TYR A 127 20.23 1.29 5.79
N ILE A 128 19.48 0.59 6.64
CA ILE A 128 18.58 1.20 7.63
C ILE A 128 18.73 0.50 8.98
N VAL A 129 18.66 1.24 10.07
CA VAL A 129 18.50 0.68 11.42
C VAL A 129 17.05 0.78 11.84
N ILE A 130 16.51 -0.33 12.32
CA ILE A 130 15.15 -0.44 12.87
C ILE A 130 15.21 -0.60 14.38
N GLU A 131 14.25 0.00 15.07
CA GLU A 131 14.24 0.17 16.53
C GLU A 131 13.97 -1.10 17.33
N SER A 132 13.56 -2.19 16.68
CA SER A 132 13.30 -3.49 17.29
C SER A 132 13.13 -4.58 16.23
N THR A 133 12.99 -5.83 16.67
CA THR A 133 12.72 -6.98 15.79
C THR A 133 11.24 -7.11 15.38
N ARG A 134 10.33 -6.35 15.99
CA ARG A 134 8.88 -6.43 15.75
C ARG A 134 8.50 -6.32 14.26
N PRO A 135 9.04 -5.36 13.46
CA PRO A 135 8.67 -5.23 12.06
C PRO A 135 9.29 -6.28 11.14
N LEU A 136 10.16 -7.17 11.63
CA LEU A 136 10.82 -8.17 10.80
C LEU A 136 9.86 -9.28 10.37
N ILE A 137 9.86 -9.57 9.07
CA ILE A 137 9.20 -10.74 8.49
C ILE A 137 10.26 -11.53 7.73
N PRO A 138 10.74 -12.67 8.26
CA PRO A 138 11.63 -13.54 7.54
C PRO A 138 11.00 -14.02 6.23
N LEU A 139 11.79 -14.02 5.15
CA LEU A 139 11.36 -14.48 3.83
C LEU A 139 11.84 -15.92 3.60
N GLY A 140 11.03 -16.70 2.89
CA GLY A 140 11.40 -18.05 2.45
C GLY A 140 12.04 -18.04 1.06
N LYS A 141 11.22 -18.07 0.02
CA LYS A 141 11.65 -18.10 -1.39
C LYS A 141 11.56 -16.76 -2.10
N LEU A 142 10.83 -15.82 -1.54
CA LEU A 142 10.64 -14.49 -2.12
C LEU A 142 11.97 -13.74 -2.14
N ASP A 143 12.36 -13.23 -3.32
CA ASP A 143 13.53 -12.36 -3.44
C ASP A 143 13.30 -11.07 -2.61
N PRO A 144 14.19 -10.72 -1.67
CA PRO A 144 14.08 -9.51 -0.87
C PRO A 144 13.92 -8.23 -1.70
N LYS A 145 14.45 -8.17 -2.92
CA LYS A 145 14.24 -7.04 -3.84
C LYS A 145 12.79 -6.83 -4.21
N LEU A 146 12.00 -7.91 -4.24
CA LEU A 146 10.59 -7.90 -4.65
C LEU A 146 9.64 -7.77 -3.45
N ALA A 147 10.15 -7.91 -2.23
CA ALA A 147 9.33 -7.96 -1.03
C ALA A 147 8.75 -6.58 -0.63
N GLY A 148 9.49 -5.49 -0.90
CA GLY A 148 9.10 -4.14 -0.50
C GLY A 148 7.65 -3.77 -0.86
N PRO A 149 7.22 -3.84 -2.13
CA PRO A 149 5.85 -3.49 -2.54
C PRO A 149 4.75 -4.28 -1.82
N LEU A 150 5.04 -5.49 -1.32
CA LEU A 150 4.08 -6.28 -0.57
C LEU A 150 3.85 -5.75 0.84
N THR A 151 4.79 -4.98 1.40
CA THR A 151 4.72 -4.47 2.79
C THR A 151 3.85 -3.22 2.94
N ASP A 152 3.50 -2.56 1.83
CA ASP A 152 2.57 -1.42 1.81
C ASP A 152 1.45 -1.62 0.79
N ALA A 153 1.73 -1.55 -0.52
CA ALA A 153 0.69 -1.70 -1.54
C ALA A 153 -0.01 -3.06 -1.45
N GLY A 154 0.75 -4.14 -1.26
CA GLY A 154 0.23 -5.49 -1.04
C GLY A 154 -0.59 -5.57 0.25
N THR A 155 -0.06 -5.06 1.35
CA THR A 155 -0.72 -5.05 2.66
C THR A 155 -2.01 -4.25 2.66
N THR A 156 -1.99 -3.02 2.14
CA THR A 156 -3.17 -2.13 2.09
C THR A 156 -4.28 -2.75 1.27
N SER A 157 -3.94 -3.37 0.15
CA SER A 157 -4.90 -4.04 -0.72
C SER A 157 -5.44 -5.32 -0.08
N TYR A 158 -4.60 -6.09 0.59
CA TYR A 158 -5.02 -7.28 1.34
C TYR A 158 -5.98 -6.91 2.46
N HIS A 159 -5.65 -5.89 3.24
CA HIS A 159 -6.53 -5.36 4.29
C HIS A 159 -7.89 -4.96 3.72
N GLY A 160 -7.91 -4.20 2.60
CA GLY A 160 -9.15 -3.79 1.94
C GLY A 160 -10.02 -4.98 1.53
N VAL A 161 -9.44 -5.98 0.89
CA VAL A 161 -10.17 -7.19 0.48
C VAL A 161 -10.67 -7.96 1.70
N ARG A 162 -9.85 -8.15 2.73
CA ARG A 162 -10.24 -8.83 3.98
C ARG A 162 -11.42 -8.12 4.68
N ARG A 163 -11.43 -6.78 4.69
CA ARG A 163 -12.49 -5.98 5.33
C ARG A 163 -13.85 -6.13 4.63
N VAL A 164 -13.88 -6.55 3.36
CA VAL A 164 -15.09 -6.77 2.59
C VAL A 164 -15.34 -8.24 2.24
N GLN A 165 -14.45 -9.15 2.64
CA GLN A 165 -14.44 -10.55 2.22
C GLN A 165 -15.75 -11.29 2.52
N GLU A 166 -16.39 -10.99 3.64
CA GLU A 166 -17.69 -11.59 4.01
C GLU A 166 -18.82 -11.31 2.99
N LYS A 167 -18.68 -10.23 2.22
CA LYS A 167 -19.62 -9.87 1.13
C LYS A 167 -19.29 -10.57 -0.17
N LEU A 168 -18.08 -11.12 -0.30
CA LEU A 168 -17.52 -11.65 -1.55
C LEU A 168 -17.59 -13.18 -1.61
N THR A 169 -18.82 -13.70 -1.75
CA THR A 169 -19.11 -15.11 -1.89
C THR A 169 -19.44 -15.48 -3.34
N LYS A 170 -19.64 -16.76 -3.61
CA LYS A 170 -20.10 -17.24 -4.93
C LYS A 170 -21.42 -16.57 -5.31
N GLY A 171 -21.46 -15.93 -6.46
CA GLY A 171 -22.64 -15.20 -6.98
C GLY A 171 -22.68 -13.71 -6.58
N SER A 172 -21.74 -13.23 -5.75
CA SER A 172 -21.55 -11.80 -5.48
C SER A 172 -20.69 -11.14 -6.56
N THR A 173 -20.73 -9.81 -6.61
CA THR A 173 -19.92 -8.99 -7.51
C THR A 173 -19.05 -8.01 -6.73
N ALA A 174 -17.74 -8.03 -6.98
CA ALA A 174 -16.80 -7.01 -6.54
C ALA A 174 -16.51 -6.01 -7.66
N LEU A 175 -16.35 -4.74 -7.31
CA LEU A 175 -15.82 -3.70 -8.19
C LEU A 175 -14.52 -3.19 -7.63
N VAL A 176 -13.47 -3.15 -8.44
CA VAL A 176 -12.20 -2.46 -8.16
C VAL A 176 -12.10 -1.25 -9.07
N ILE A 177 -11.96 -0.06 -8.50
CA ILE A 177 -11.72 1.18 -9.24
C ILE A 177 -10.26 1.60 -9.03
N GLY A 178 -9.52 1.71 -10.14
CA GLY A 178 -8.08 1.95 -10.17
C GLY A 178 -7.27 0.66 -10.14
N ALA A 179 -6.76 0.24 -11.30
CA ALA A 179 -5.93 -0.96 -11.49
C ALA A 179 -4.41 -0.65 -11.43
N GLY A 180 -4.02 0.35 -10.66
CA GLY A 180 -2.61 0.73 -10.40
C GLY A 180 -1.91 -0.23 -9.45
N GLY A 181 -0.87 0.27 -8.75
CA GLY A 181 -0.05 -0.53 -7.83
C GLY A 181 -0.82 -1.25 -6.73
N LEU A 182 -1.80 -0.59 -6.10
CA LEU A 182 -2.68 -1.20 -5.08
C LEU A 182 -3.75 -2.08 -5.73
N GLY A 183 -4.51 -1.52 -6.70
CA GLY A 183 -5.60 -2.25 -7.34
C GLY A 183 -5.16 -3.55 -7.99
N GLY A 184 -3.95 -3.60 -8.56
CA GLY A 184 -3.37 -4.82 -9.12
C GLY A 184 -3.21 -5.96 -8.09
N PHE A 185 -2.85 -5.64 -6.85
CA PHE A 185 -2.85 -6.62 -5.76
C PHE A 185 -4.28 -7.00 -5.32
N ALA A 186 -5.19 -6.01 -5.19
CA ALA A 186 -6.56 -6.27 -4.79
C ALA A 186 -7.29 -7.22 -5.77
N ILE A 187 -7.08 -7.05 -7.08
CA ILE A 187 -7.60 -7.94 -8.13
C ILE A 187 -7.19 -9.38 -7.83
N GLN A 188 -5.92 -9.62 -7.58
CA GLN A 188 -5.38 -10.96 -7.31
C GLN A 188 -5.92 -11.52 -5.98
N TYR A 189 -5.96 -10.71 -4.91
CA TYR A 189 -6.50 -11.15 -3.63
C TYR A 189 -7.98 -11.52 -3.71
N ILE A 190 -8.81 -10.76 -4.43
CA ILE A 190 -10.22 -11.11 -4.64
C ILE A 190 -10.32 -12.48 -5.33
N LYS A 191 -9.51 -12.73 -6.34
CA LYS A 191 -9.54 -14.03 -7.07
C LYS A 191 -8.99 -15.19 -6.26
N ILE A 192 -8.00 -14.96 -5.38
CA ILE A 192 -7.40 -15.98 -4.52
C ILE A 192 -8.30 -16.30 -3.32
N LEU A 193 -8.89 -15.27 -2.70
CA LEU A 193 -9.53 -15.38 -1.38
C LEU A 193 -11.06 -15.50 -1.46
N THR A 194 -11.67 -15.23 -2.62
CA THR A 194 -13.14 -15.16 -2.74
C THR A 194 -13.64 -15.91 -3.96
N GLY A 195 -14.98 -16.12 -4.01
CA GLY A 195 -15.66 -16.69 -5.18
C GLY A 195 -16.42 -15.64 -6.01
N ALA A 196 -16.18 -14.36 -5.77
CA ALA A 196 -16.92 -13.27 -6.40
C ALA A 196 -16.55 -13.08 -7.87
N ARG A 197 -17.53 -12.61 -8.65
CA ARG A 197 -17.29 -12.02 -9.97
C ARG A 197 -16.59 -10.68 -9.77
N LEU A 198 -15.57 -10.38 -10.58
CA LEU A 198 -14.76 -9.19 -10.44
C LEU A 198 -14.89 -8.28 -11.67
N ILE A 199 -15.38 -7.07 -11.45
CA ILE A 199 -15.37 -5.97 -12.40
C ILE A 199 -14.22 -5.04 -12.02
N VAL A 200 -13.44 -4.59 -13.00
CA VAL A 200 -12.33 -3.63 -12.80
C VAL A 200 -12.53 -2.42 -13.70
N ALA A 201 -12.37 -1.22 -13.15
CA ALA A 201 -12.47 0.03 -13.88
C ALA A 201 -11.17 0.85 -13.74
N ASP A 202 -10.60 1.32 -14.83
CA ASP A 202 -9.44 2.23 -14.88
C ASP A 202 -9.52 3.10 -16.14
N ILE A 203 -8.82 4.23 -16.15
CA ILE A 203 -8.72 5.13 -17.31
C ILE A 203 -7.66 4.67 -18.33
N ALA A 204 -6.73 3.81 -17.95
CA ALA A 204 -5.58 3.43 -18.74
C ALA A 204 -5.76 2.04 -19.37
N PRO A 205 -5.77 1.91 -20.71
CA PRO A 205 -6.01 0.64 -21.40
C PRO A 205 -4.97 -0.45 -21.06
N ASP A 206 -3.71 -0.07 -20.85
CA ASP A 206 -2.65 -1.00 -20.47
C ASP A 206 -2.86 -1.58 -19.07
N LYS A 207 -3.41 -0.80 -18.13
CA LYS A 207 -3.78 -1.30 -16.81
C LYS A 207 -4.97 -2.24 -16.86
N LEU A 208 -5.96 -1.95 -17.70
CA LEU A 208 -7.11 -2.84 -17.93
C LEU A 208 -6.68 -4.18 -18.56
N ALA A 209 -5.75 -4.15 -19.52
CA ALA A 209 -5.20 -5.37 -20.10
C ALA A 209 -4.52 -6.25 -19.03
N ARG A 210 -3.69 -5.64 -18.16
CA ARG A 210 -3.08 -6.35 -17.03
C ARG A 210 -4.10 -6.85 -16.01
N ALA A 211 -5.13 -6.07 -15.72
CA ALA A 211 -6.21 -6.49 -14.82
C ALA A 211 -6.90 -7.77 -15.34
N LYS A 212 -7.10 -7.85 -16.65
CA LYS A 212 -7.65 -9.07 -17.29
C LYS A 212 -6.74 -10.27 -17.13
N GLU A 213 -5.43 -10.10 -17.32
CA GLU A 213 -4.43 -11.15 -17.10
C GLU A 213 -4.35 -11.60 -15.64
N MET A 214 -4.61 -10.68 -14.68
CA MET A 214 -4.67 -10.96 -13.24
C MET A 214 -5.97 -11.62 -12.78
N GLY A 215 -6.94 -11.81 -13.70
CA GLY A 215 -8.15 -12.55 -13.43
C GLY A 215 -9.42 -11.72 -13.30
N ALA A 216 -9.44 -10.45 -13.70
CA ALA A 216 -10.68 -9.68 -13.79
C ALA A 216 -11.65 -10.34 -14.78
N ASP A 217 -12.92 -10.50 -14.37
CA ASP A 217 -13.94 -11.07 -15.24
C ASP A 217 -14.37 -10.05 -16.31
N GLU A 218 -14.52 -8.78 -15.89
CA GLU A 218 -14.85 -7.65 -16.77
C GLU A 218 -13.90 -6.47 -16.52
N CYS A 219 -13.54 -5.75 -17.60
CA CYS A 219 -12.70 -4.55 -17.54
C CYS A 219 -13.41 -3.40 -18.26
N LEU A 220 -13.57 -2.27 -17.59
CA LEU A 220 -14.27 -1.09 -18.07
C LEU A 220 -13.34 0.14 -18.11
N ASP A 221 -13.41 0.90 -19.20
CA ASP A 221 -12.77 2.20 -19.27
C ASP A 221 -13.57 3.22 -18.45
N SER A 222 -12.96 3.79 -17.41
CA SER A 222 -13.59 4.78 -16.52
C SER A 222 -13.82 6.15 -17.17
N ASN A 223 -13.28 6.42 -18.37
CA ASN A 223 -13.56 7.66 -19.11
C ASN A 223 -14.94 7.67 -19.79
N ARG A 224 -15.69 6.57 -19.72
CA ARG A 224 -17.03 6.50 -20.31
C ARG A 224 -18.01 7.41 -19.60
N GLU A 225 -18.94 8.01 -20.35
CA GLU A 225 -19.93 8.96 -19.83
C GLU A 225 -20.84 8.35 -18.77
N ASP A 226 -21.19 7.07 -18.89
CA ASP A 226 -22.10 6.34 -17.97
C ASP A 226 -21.48 5.05 -17.46
N LEU A 227 -20.36 5.12 -16.75
CA LEU A 227 -19.72 3.98 -16.12
C LEU A 227 -20.66 3.27 -15.13
N ALA A 228 -21.41 4.05 -14.32
CA ALA A 228 -22.33 3.49 -13.35
C ALA A 228 -23.45 2.69 -14.02
N GLY A 229 -24.06 3.22 -15.10
CA GLY A 229 -25.08 2.52 -15.86
C GLY A 229 -24.58 1.23 -16.50
N GLU A 230 -23.34 1.21 -17.00
CA GLU A 230 -22.72 -0.01 -17.53
C GLU A 230 -22.52 -1.08 -16.44
N ILE A 231 -22.02 -0.68 -15.25
CA ILE A 231 -21.88 -1.59 -14.12
C ILE A 231 -23.25 -2.15 -13.69
N MET A 232 -24.26 -1.27 -13.59
CA MET A 232 -25.62 -1.71 -13.25
C MET A 232 -26.19 -2.67 -14.29
N LYS A 233 -25.92 -2.45 -15.58
CA LYS A 233 -26.32 -3.38 -16.65
C LYS A 233 -25.60 -4.73 -16.52
N LEU A 234 -24.30 -4.75 -16.27
CA LEU A 234 -23.52 -5.98 -16.05
C LEU A 234 -23.98 -6.77 -14.82
N THR A 235 -24.57 -6.11 -13.85
CA THR A 235 -25.11 -6.71 -12.61
C THR A 235 -26.63 -6.87 -12.63
N GLU A 236 -27.27 -6.77 -13.80
CA GLU A 236 -28.71 -6.94 -14.00
C GLU A 236 -29.56 -6.03 -13.07
N GLY A 237 -29.06 -4.83 -12.81
CA GLY A 237 -29.71 -3.84 -11.93
C GLY A 237 -29.47 -4.07 -10.43
N ARG A 238 -28.78 -5.14 -10.03
CA ARG A 238 -28.52 -5.46 -8.62
C ARG A 238 -27.44 -4.58 -7.99
N GLY A 239 -26.38 -4.26 -8.73
CA GLY A 239 -25.20 -3.56 -8.25
C GLY A 239 -24.13 -4.48 -7.65
N CYS A 240 -23.07 -3.88 -7.08
CA CYS A 240 -21.91 -4.57 -6.54
C CYS A 240 -22.02 -4.77 -5.01
N ASP A 241 -21.64 -5.96 -4.53
CA ASP A 241 -21.67 -6.32 -3.11
C ASP A 241 -20.50 -5.71 -2.33
N ALA A 242 -19.39 -5.47 -3.02
CA ALA A 242 -18.28 -4.67 -2.51
C ALA A 242 -17.69 -3.80 -3.61
N VAL A 243 -17.33 -2.56 -3.24
CA VAL A 243 -16.57 -1.63 -4.08
C VAL A 243 -15.30 -1.25 -3.35
N LEU A 244 -14.15 -1.46 -4.00
CA LEU A 244 -12.84 -1.05 -3.49
C LEU A 244 -12.30 0.04 -4.41
N ASP A 245 -12.30 1.27 -3.92
CA ASP A 245 -11.85 2.45 -4.67
C ASP A 245 -10.45 2.85 -4.26
N PHE A 246 -9.49 2.61 -5.15
CA PHE A 246 -8.07 2.96 -4.99
C PHE A 246 -7.72 4.32 -5.61
N VAL A 247 -8.73 5.09 -6.01
CA VAL A 247 -8.59 6.45 -6.57
C VAL A 247 -9.09 7.49 -5.58
N GLY A 248 -10.36 7.45 -5.17
CA GLY A 248 -10.93 8.32 -4.13
C GLY A 248 -11.13 9.77 -4.58
N ASN A 249 -11.47 10.03 -5.84
CA ASN A 249 -11.88 11.35 -6.31
C ASN A 249 -13.41 11.47 -6.39
N ASP A 250 -13.93 12.69 -6.62
CA ASP A 250 -15.38 12.94 -6.64
C ASP A 250 -16.12 12.02 -7.63
N THR A 251 -15.55 11.76 -8.80
CA THR A 251 -16.16 10.91 -9.83
C THR A 251 -16.23 9.46 -9.40
N THR A 252 -15.12 8.90 -8.86
CA THR A 252 -15.09 7.50 -8.42
C THR A 252 -15.96 7.27 -7.19
N ILE A 253 -16.03 8.25 -6.28
CA ILE A 253 -16.92 8.22 -5.12
C ILE A 253 -18.38 8.19 -5.56
N ALA A 254 -18.79 9.09 -6.46
CA ALA A 254 -20.16 9.15 -6.99
C ALA A 254 -20.53 7.83 -7.72
N THR A 255 -19.64 7.33 -8.58
CA THR A 255 -19.83 6.05 -9.26
C THR A 255 -20.02 4.93 -8.26
N SER A 256 -19.12 4.82 -7.27
CA SER A 256 -19.15 3.77 -6.24
C SER A 256 -20.49 3.72 -5.49
N ILE A 257 -20.98 4.88 -5.04
CA ILE A 257 -22.26 4.99 -4.31
C ILE A 257 -23.44 4.54 -5.18
N ASN A 258 -23.46 4.93 -6.46
CA ASN A 258 -24.56 4.62 -7.37
C ASN A 258 -24.66 3.13 -7.68
N VAL A 259 -23.56 2.39 -7.69
CA VAL A 259 -23.52 0.97 -8.04
C VAL A 259 -23.58 0.02 -6.85
N LEU A 260 -23.78 0.49 -5.61
CA LEU A 260 -23.90 -0.37 -4.43
C LEU A 260 -25.16 -1.25 -4.51
N ALA A 261 -24.99 -2.53 -4.26
CA ALA A 261 -26.10 -3.46 -3.99
C ALA A 261 -26.67 -3.24 -2.58
N LYS A 262 -27.75 -3.94 -2.23
CA LYS A 262 -28.21 -4.03 -0.84
C LYS A 262 -27.19 -4.78 0.00
N LEU A 263 -26.94 -4.30 1.23
CA LEU A 263 -25.97 -4.83 2.19
C LEU A 263 -24.51 -4.70 1.73
N ALA A 264 -24.23 -3.91 0.70
CA ALA A 264 -22.90 -3.73 0.14
C ALA A 264 -21.96 -2.95 1.09
N THR A 265 -20.67 -3.11 0.85
CA THR A 265 -19.65 -2.28 1.50
C THR A 265 -18.84 -1.52 0.46
N TYR A 266 -18.73 -0.21 0.64
CA TYR A 266 -17.85 0.67 -0.13
C TYR A 266 -16.59 0.97 0.70
N ALA A 267 -15.43 0.55 0.22
CA ALA A 267 -14.12 0.83 0.81
C ALA A 267 -13.41 1.93 0.02
N VAL A 268 -13.23 3.10 0.63
CA VAL A 268 -12.45 4.21 0.09
C VAL A 268 -11.02 4.08 0.57
N ILE A 269 -10.09 3.79 -0.33
CA ILE A 269 -8.69 3.48 -0.01
C ILE A 269 -7.74 4.50 -0.65
N GLY A 270 -8.08 4.96 -1.86
CA GLY A 270 -7.32 5.98 -2.57
C GLY A 270 -7.34 7.34 -1.88
N ALA A 271 -6.22 8.07 -1.92
CA ALA A 271 -6.03 9.38 -1.29
C ALA A 271 -6.36 10.57 -2.24
N GLY A 272 -7.30 10.41 -3.16
CA GLY A 272 -7.60 11.35 -4.25
C GLY A 272 -8.46 12.51 -3.84
N GLN A 273 -8.37 13.11 -2.72
CA GLN A 273 -8.99 14.39 -2.28
C GLN A 273 -10.48 14.59 -2.63
N GLY A 274 -11.20 13.50 -2.97
CA GLY A 274 -12.63 13.56 -3.25
C GLY A 274 -13.45 13.81 -1.98
N LYS A 275 -14.65 14.40 -2.18
CA LYS A 275 -15.59 14.67 -1.10
C LYS A 275 -16.70 13.61 -1.09
N LEU A 276 -16.99 13.09 0.07
CA LEU A 276 -18.07 12.14 0.28
C LEU A 276 -19.37 12.90 0.57
N GLU A 277 -20.12 13.23 -0.48
CA GLU A 277 -21.46 13.83 -0.38
C GLU A 277 -22.50 12.79 -0.82
N ILE A 278 -23.35 12.33 0.11
CA ILE A 278 -24.32 11.26 -0.14
C ILE A 278 -25.72 11.61 0.35
N PRO A 279 -26.77 11.29 -0.44
CA PRO A 279 -28.14 11.24 0.05
C PRO A 279 -28.31 10.06 1.00
N LEU A 280 -28.05 10.27 2.29
CA LEU A 280 -27.89 9.21 3.30
C LEU A 280 -29.01 8.16 3.26
N MET A 281 -30.28 8.61 3.21
CA MET A 281 -31.42 7.70 3.22
C MET A 281 -31.53 6.87 1.93
N ALA A 282 -31.38 7.49 0.78
CA ALA A 282 -31.56 6.80 -0.49
C ALA A 282 -30.39 5.92 -0.86
N ALA A 283 -29.15 6.39 -0.64
CA ALA A 283 -27.95 5.73 -1.11
C ALA A 283 -27.41 4.69 -0.12
N ILE A 284 -27.48 4.94 1.18
CA ILE A 284 -26.85 4.10 2.21
C ILE A 284 -27.90 3.41 3.08
N ALA A 285 -28.74 4.15 3.83
CA ALA A 285 -29.70 3.55 4.75
C ALA A 285 -30.74 2.68 4.04
N GLY A 286 -31.28 3.13 2.89
CA GLY A 286 -32.24 2.36 2.08
C GLY A 286 -31.66 1.07 1.50
N LYS A 287 -30.33 0.97 1.38
CA LYS A 287 -29.63 -0.24 0.94
C LYS A 287 -29.05 -1.06 2.10
N ASN A 288 -29.08 -0.56 3.35
CA ASN A 288 -28.34 -1.10 4.50
C ASN A 288 -26.83 -1.29 4.16
N ALA A 289 -26.26 -0.34 3.42
CA ALA A 289 -24.89 -0.40 2.97
C ALA A 289 -23.95 0.21 4.03
N SER A 290 -22.66 -0.11 3.93
CA SER A 290 -21.59 0.44 4.78
C SER A 290 -20.56 1.17 3.94
N ILE A 291 -19.95 2.21 4.53
CA ILE A 291 -18.77 2.87 3.97
C ILE A 291 -17.65 2.73 4.99
N ILE A 292 -16.49 2.30 4.53
CA ILE A 292 -15.29 2.15 5.36
C ILE A 292 -14.11 2.84 4.69
N SER A 293 -13.18 3.32 5.53
CA SER A 293 -11.87 3.81 5.10
C SER A 293 -10.83 3.42 6.14
N PHE A 294 -9.56 3.34 5.73
CA PHE A 294 -8.44 2.98 6.60
C PHE A 294 -7.12 3.41 5.93
N ILE A 295 -6.04 3.39 6.70
CA ILE A 295 -4.68 3.63 6.21
C ILE A 295 -3.87 2.35 6.41
N GLY A 296 -3.15 1.92 5.37
CA GLY A 296 -2.31 0.73 5.42
C GLY A 296 -3.08 -0.56 5.71
N GLY A 297 -2.45 -1.48 6.40
CA GLY A 297 -3.05 -2.70 6.92
C GLY A 297 -2.31 -3.16 8.17
N THR A 298 -2.83 -4.19 8.81
CA THR A 298 -2.28 -4.72 10.06
C THR A 298 -0.99 -5.51 9.82
N ASP A 299 -0.22 -5.75 10.87
CA ASP A 299 0.95 -6.65 10.83
C ASP A 299 0.55 -8.04 10.30
N ALA A 300 -0.62 -8.54 10.74
CA ALA A 300 -1.16 -9.82 10.26
C ALA A 300 -1.45 -9.79 8.75
N ASP A 301 -1.98 -8.69 8.22
CA ASP A 301 -2.23 -8.53 6.78
C ASP A 301 -0.91 -8.49 5.99
N THR A 302 0.12 -7.82 6.54
CA THR A 302 1.46 -7.79 5.91
C THR A 302 2.06 -9.20 5.84
N ARG A 303 2.01 -9.97 6.94
CA ARG A 303 2.50 -11.35 6.98
C ARG A 303 1.73 -12.24 6.00
N ALA A 304 0.42 -12.06 5.86
CA ALA A 304 -0.39 -12.79 4.90
C ALA A 304 -0.02 -12.43 3.44
N ALA A 305 0.16 -11.15 3.13
CA ALA A 305 0.59 -10.69 1.81
C ALA A 305 1.98 -11.24 1.43
N ILE A 306 2.94 -11.17 2.36
CA ILE A 306 4.29 -11.76 2.18
C ILE A 306 4.19 -13.27 2.00
N SER A 307 3.38 -13.98 2.79
CA SER A 307 3.20 -15.44 2.66
C SER A 307 2.65 -15.83 1.27
N LEU A 308 1.70 -15.08 0.72
CA LEU A 308 1.19 -15.33 -0.64
C LEU A 308 2.26 -15.05 -1.71
N GLY A 309 3.07 -14.00 -1.52
CA GLY A 309 4.22 -13.71 -2.37
C GLY A 309 5.28 -14.82 -2.33
N ASP A 310 5.58 -15.31 -1.14
CA ASP A 310 6.56 -16.37 -0.90
C ASP A 310 6.15 -17.74 -1.51
N GLN A 311 4.84 -17.98 -1.58
CA GLN A 311 4.24 -19.10 -2.28
C GLN A 311 4.21 -18.95 -3.82
N GLY A 312 4.58 -17.77 -4.36
CA GLY A 312 4.53 -17.47 -5.78
C GLY A 312 3.11 -17.30 -6.33
N LEU A 313 2.14 -16.99 -5.47
CA LEU A 313 0.74 -16.80 -5.85
C LEU A 313 0.42 -15.38 -6.33
N LEU A 314 1.34 -14.44 -6.15
CA LEU A 314 1.18 -13.05 -6.53
C LEU A 314 2.11 -12.66 -7.68
N ARG A 315 1.54 -12.07 -8.71
CA ARG A 315 2.29 -11.36 -9.74
C ARG A 315 2.62 -9.97 -9.21
N ASN A 316 3.90 -9.64 -9.16
CA ASN A 316 4.41 -8.33 -8.78
C ASN A 316 5.20 -7.75 -9.96
N ASP A 317 4.50 -7.02 -10.83
CA ASP A 317 5.13 -6.33 -11.97
C ASP A 317 5.93 -5.15 -11.43
N VAL A 318 7.24 -5.09 -11.75
CA VAL A 318 8.15 -4.08 -11.19
C VAL A 318 9.05 -3.46 -12.24
N GLU A 319 9.39 -2.19 -12.03
CA GLU A 319 10.48 -1.50 -12.72
C GLU A 319 11.59 -1.19 -11.71
N PHE A 320 12.83 -1.59 -12.01
CA PHE A 320 13.97 -1.34 -11.13
C PHE A 320 14.70 -0.06 -11.50
N PHE A 321 15.10 0.70 -10.49
CA PHE A 321 15.91 1.91 -10.60
C PHE A 321 17.10 1.82 -9.65
N ASN A 322 18.29 2.23 -10.10
CA ASN A 322 19.41 2.40 -9.19
C ASN A 322 19.15 3.59 -8.25
N ILE A 323 19.69 3.57 -7.05
CA ILE A 323 19.52 4.66 -6.07
C ILE A 323 19.99 6.02 -6.64
N THR A 324 20.98 6.02 -7.54
CA THR A 324 21.45 7.24 -8.25
C THR A 324 20.41 7.82 -9.20
N ASP A 325 19.42 7.02 -9.60
CA ASP A 325 18.31 7.41 -10.47
C ASP A 325 17.00 7.69 -9.71
N SER A 326 17.05 7.82 -8.36
CA SER A 326 15.86 8.04 -7.52
C SER A 326 15.00 9.20 -8.01
N SER A 327 15.57 10.35 -8.35
CA SER A 327 14.82 11.51 -8.90
C SER A 327 14.11 11.18 -10.20
N LYS A 328 14.69 10.35 -11.08
CA LYS A 328 14.03 9.90 -12.32
C LYS A 328 12.87 8.95 -12.02
N ALA A 329 13.05 8.05 -11.04
CA ALA A 329 12.02 7.12 -10.61
C ALA A 329 10.81 7.89 -10.04
N PHE A 330 11.04 8.91 -9.21
CA PHE A 330 10.01 9.81 -8.69
C PHE A 330 9.28 10.56 -9.82
N ALA A 331 10.00 11.14 -10.77
CA ALA A 331 9.41 11.83 -11.92
C ALA A 331 8.56 10.88 -12.78
N ARG A 332 8.99 9.62 -12.98
CA ARG A 332 8.25 8.61 -13.72
C ARG A 332 6.96 8.19 -12.99
N LEU A 333 7.03 8.05 -11.66
CA LEU A 333 5.86 7.78 -10.81
C LEU A 333 4.87 8.94 -10.86
N ALA A 334 5.33 10.19 -10.69
CA ALA A 334 4.51 11.40 -10.77
C ALA A 334 3.80 11.56 -12.13
N ALA A 335 4.48 11.16 -13.22
CA ALA A 335 3.90 11.18 -14.56
C ALA A 335 2.88 10.05 -14.82
N GLY A 336 2.61 9.16 -13.85
CA GLY A 336 1.71 8.00 -13.99
C GLY A 336 2.20 6.95 -14.99
N LYS A 337 3.49 6.98 -15.36
CA LYS A 337 4.10 6.10 -16.39
C LYS A 337 4.76 4.84 -15.81
N MET A 338 4.60 4.59 -14.49
CA MET A 338 5.14 3.41 -13.84
C MET A 338 4.34 2.17 -14.23
N VAL A 339 5.01 1.12 -14.66
CA VAL A 339 4.39 -0.19 -14.91
C VAL A 339 4.44 -1.02 -13.64
N GLY A 340 3.28 -1.28 -13.04
CA GLY A 340 3.23 -1.96 -11.73
C GLY A 340 3.80 -1.11 -10.61
N ARG A 341 4.91 -1.56 -9.99
CA ARG A 341 5.59 -0.87 -8.87
C ARG A 341 7.02 -0.49 -9.26
N GLY A 342 7.45 0.71 -8.91
CA GLY A 342 8.85 1.09 -8.96
C GLY A 342 9.60 0.54 -7.75
N ILE A 343 10.82 0.02 -7.95
CA ILE A 343 11.71 -0.41 -6.87
C ILE A 343 13.05 0.29 -7.04
N ILE A 344 13.47 1.02 -6.01
CA ILE A 344 14.82 1.59 -5.93
C ILE A 344 15.73 0.53 -5.30
N VAL A 345 16.83 0.24 -5.99
CA VAL A 345 17.85 -0.72 -5.57
C VAL A 345 19.12 0.08 -5.23
N PRO A 346 19.68 -0.07 -4.05
CA PRO A 346 20.96 0.52 -3.67
C PRO A 346 22.12 0.09 -4.54
#